data_a7720ea2ec73f21a472f7639c3414b0f
#
_entry.id   a7720ea2ec73f21a472f7639c3414b0f
#
_cell.length_a   1.000
_cell.length_b   1.000
_cell.length_c   1.000
_cell.angle_alpha   90.00
_cell.angle_beta   90.00
_cell.angle_gamma   90.00
#
_symmetry.space_group_name_H-M   'P 1'
#
loop_
_entity.id
_entity.type
_entity.pdbx_description
1 polymer ?
#
loop_
_entity_poly.entity_id
_entity_poly.type
_entity_poly.pdbx_seq_one_letter_code
_entity_poly.pdbx_strand_id
1 'polypeptide(L)'
;MEMQSRPFGQMLTSLELNRTTQIDPLKTGRGAFHTIGSCWLNSVVSAFIASTGLRTAVDPFAGKGDMLNLVGSALSMGKVGYDIDKSAGWEVNDSLVSIPRRPGSICITNPPFLANYSARRKSIWPLVGGYYERYGRNDLYEIALDKCLASFEYVVAILPETFLHSAYPKERCEKIVILEENPFNDTTFPVCVTCWSPATGQDPDIYVGEDKVLRHSEIVRLR
;
A
#
# COMPACT_ATOMS: atom_id res chain seq x y z
N MET A 1 21.84 -38.80 -41.07
CA MET A 1 20.49 -38.33 -40.75
C MET A 1 20.67 -37.43 -39.53
N GLU A 2 21.02 -36.17 -39.78
CA GLU A 2 21.36 -35.17 -38.77
C GLU A 2 20.09 -34.57 -38.21
N MET A 3 19.91 -34.70 -36.90
CA MET A 3 18.85 -33.98 -36.17
C MET A 3 19.36 -32.55 -35.81
N GLN A 4 18.88 -31.54 -36.53
CA GLN A 4 19.14 -30.18 -36.24
C GLN A 4 18.39 -29.77 -34.95
N SER A 5 19.14 -29.45 -33.91
CA SER A 5 18.65 -28.80 -32.69
C SER A 5 18.29 -27.34 -32.95
N ARG A 6 17.02 -26.99 -32.80
CA ARG A 6 16.60 -25.57 -32.82
C ARG A 6 17.02 -24.89 -31.53
N PRO A 7 17.55 -23.65 -31.58
CA PRO A 7 17.99 -22.94 -30.39
C PRO A 7 16.80 -22.47 -29.56
N PHE A 8 16.91 -22.65 -28.24
CA PHE A 8 15.93 -22.34 -27.19
C PHE A 8 15.60 -20.84 -27.03
N GLY A 9 16.20 -19.97 -27.86
CA GLY A 9 16.11 -18.52 -27.73
C GLY A 9 14.92 -17.86 -28.45
N GLN A 10 14.11 -18.57 -29.22
CA GLN A 10 13.03 -17.97 -30.03
C GLN A 10 11.61 -18.19 -29.49
N MET A 11 11.47 -18.85 -28.34
CA MET A 11 10.14 -19.12 -27.76
C MET A 11 9.75 -18.15 -26.65
N LEU A 12 10.64 -17.27 -26.20
CA LEU A 12 10.39 -16.29 -25.13
C LEU A 12 9.97 -14.90 -25.63
N THR A 13 10.09 -14.61 -26.93
CA THR A 13 9.79 -13.28 -27.50
C THR A 13 8.33 -13.03 -27.87
N SER A 14 7.46 -14.04 -27.86
CA SER A 14 6.05 -13.88 -28.22
C SER A 14 5.08 -13.79 -27.03
N LEU A 15 5.53 -13.99 -25.80
CA LEU A 15 4.70 -13.87 -24.57
C LEU A 15 4.90 -12.56 -23.81
N GLU A 16 5.94 -11.79 -24.12
CA GLU A 16 6.24 -10.52 -23.45
C GLU A 16 5.66 -9.27 -24.12
N LEU A 17 5.05 -9.37 -25.30
CA LEU A 17 4.64 -8.21 -26.11
C LEU A 17 3.18 -7.78 -25.97
N ASN A 18 2.38 -8.34 -25.03
CA ASN A 18 0.98 -7.96 -24.88
C ASN A 18 0.57 -7.53 -23.46
N ARG A 19 1.50 -7.00 -22.64
CA ARG A 19 1.18 -6.29 -21.40
C ARG A 19 1.73 -4.88 -21.40
N THR A 20 1.42 -4.09 -22.38
CA THR A 20 1.39 -2.64 -22.23
C THR A 20 0.16 -2.31 -21.36
N THR A 21 0.35 -2.35 -20.05
CA THR A 21 -0.56 -1.68 -19.11
C THR A 21 -0.55 -0.22 -19.51
N GLN A 22 -1.63 0.26 -20.13
CA GLN A 22 -1.80 1.70 -20.36
C GLN A 22 -1.77 2.37 -18.99
N ILE A 23 -0.63 3.04 -18.69
CA ILE A 23 -0.51 3.91 -17.53
C ILE A 23 -1.54 5.02 -17.75
N ASP A 24 -2.58 5.07 -16.91
CA ASP A 24 -3.53 6.18 -16.93
C ASP A 24 -2.83 7.41 -16.32
N PRO A 25 -2.43 8.43 -17.13
CA PRO A 25 -1.68 9.58 -16.64
C PRO A 25 -2.46 10.38 -15.59
N LEU A 26 -3.81 10.32 -15.61
CA LEU A 26 -4.66 11.01 -14.65
C LEU A 26 -4.64 10.31 -13.29
N LYS A 27 -4.61 8.96 -13.27
CA LYS A 27 -4.54 8.19 -12.01
C LYS A 27 -3.16 8.30 -11.37
N THR A 28 -2.10 8.11 -12.15
CA THR A 28 -0.71 8.28 -11.68
C THR A 28 -0.44 9.72 -11.25
N GLY A 29 -1.05 10.70 -11.94
CA GLY A 29 -1.02 12.12 -11.57
C GLY A 29 -1.58 12.37 -10.17
N ARG A 30 -2.60 11.63 -9.75
CA ARG A 30 -3.25 11.72 -8.44
C ARG A 30 -2.60 10.82 -7.36
N GLY A 31 -1.52 10.11 -7.67
CA GLY A 31 -0.81 9.24 -6.74
C GLY A 31 -1.45 7.86 -6.54
N ALA A 32 -2.35 7.45 -7.43
CA ALA A 32 -2.96 6.11 -7.38
C ALA A 32 -2.07 5.11 -8.13
N PHE A 33 -1.50 4.14 -7.40
CA PHE A 33 -0.68 3.05 -7.93
C PHE A 33 -1.40 1.72 -7.72
N HIS A 34 -1.36 0.83 -8.73
CA HIS A 34 -2.02 -0.46 -8.66
C HIS A 34 -1.09 -1.54 -8.12
N THR A 35 -1.50 -2.18 -7.04
CA THR A 35 -0.77 -3.29 -6.40
C THR A 35 -1.10 -4.59 -7.13
N ILE A 36 -0.21 -5.06 -8.02
CA ILE A 36 -0.43 -6.29 -8.79
C ILE A 36 0.35 -7.47 -8.19
N GLY A 37 1.50 -7.18 -7.55
CA GLY A 37 2.34 -8.20 -6.94
C GLY A 37 1.79 -8.72 -5.62
N SER A 38 2.11 -9.98 -5.31
CA SER A 38 1.78 -10.62 -4.02
C SER A 38 2.88 -10.49 -2.97
N CYS A 39 4.05 -9.95 -3.32
CA CYS A 39 5.24 -9.87 -2.45
C CYS A 39 4.99 -9.10 -1.15
N TRP A 40 4.03 -8.19 -1.11
CA TRP A 40 3.66 -7.45 0.08
C TRP A 40 2.99 -8.31 1.16
N LEU A 41 2.31 -9.43 0.76
CA LEU A 41 1.65 -10.36 1.68
C LEU A 41 2.58 -11.53 2.03
N ASN A 42 3.80 -11.23 2.47
CA ASN A 42 4.77 -12.24 2.90
C ASN A 42 4.39 -12.88 4.26
N SER A 43 5.22 -13.77 4.77
CA SER A 43 4.95 -14.50 6.02
C SER A 43 4.82 -13.57 7.23
N VAL A 44 5.60 -12.47 7.29
CA VAL A 44 5.59 -11.50 8.39
C VAL A 44 4.25 -10.75 8.44
N VAL A 45 3.79 -10.25 7.29
CA VAL A 45 2.51 -9.53 7.17
C VAL A 45 1.33 -10.49 7.37
N SER A 46 1.38 -11.67 6.77
CA SER A 46 0.34 -12.70 6.93
C SER A 46 0.19 -13.15 8.38
N ALA A 47 1.29 -13.35 9.10
CA ALA A 47 1.27 -13.69 10.52
C ALA A 47 0.68 -12.56 11.37
N PHE A 48 0.99 -11.29 11.06
CA PHE A 48 0.37 -10.15 11.73
C PHE A 48 -1.15 -10.12 11.50
N ILE A 49 -1.61 -10.24 10.26
CA ILE A 49 -3.05 -10.28 9.96
C ILE A 49 -3.73 -11.43 10.71
N ALA A 50 -3.15 -12.63 10.67
CA ALA A 50 -3.69 -13.81 11.36
C ALA A 50 -3.78 -13.60 12.88
N SER A 51 -2.80 -12.94 13.50
CA SER A 51 -2.75 -12.68 14.95
C SER A 51 -3.89 -11.77 15.44
N THR A 52 -4.48 -10.95 14.57
CA THR A 52 -5.61 -10.08 14.93
C THR A 52 -6.90 -10.85 15.17
N GLY A 53 -7.03 -12.08 14.66
CA GLY A 53 -8.26 -12.88 14.69
C GLY A 53 -9.40 -12.34 13.82
N LEU A 54 -9.21 -11.22 13.15
CA LEU A 54 -10.23 -10.57 12.32
C LEU A 54 -10.40 -11.31 10.98
N ARG A 55 -11.62 -11.31 10.45
CA ARG A 55 -11.99 -12.07 9.24
C ARG A 55 -12.51 -11.21 8.09
N THR A 56 -12.56 -9.90 8.27
CA THR A 56 -12.99 -8.96 7.23
C THR A 56 -11.91 -7.92 7.00
N ALA A 57 -11.45 -7.83 5.76
CA ALA A 57 -10.54 -6.79 5.29
C ALA A 57 -11.34 -5.63 4.69
N VAL A 58 -10.95 -4.41 5.03
CA VAL A 58 -11.50 -3.18 4.47
C VAL A 58 -10.39 -2.41 3.78
N ASP A 59 -10.59 -2.03 2.53
CA ASP A 59 -9.70 -1.12 1.81
C ASP A 59 -10.42 0.19 1.50
N PRO A 60 -10.06 1.29 2.18
CA PRO A 60 -10.65 2.60 1.93
C PRO A 60 -10.23 3.24 0.59
N PHE A 61 -9.24 2.67 -0.11
CA PHE A 61 -8.70 3.16 -1.38
C PHE A 61 -8.57 1.99 -2.36
N ALA A 62 -9.65 1.21 -2.51
CA ALA A 62 -9.64 -0.13 -3.06
C ALA A 62 -9.22 -0.21 -4.55
N GLY A 63 -9.40 0.83 -5.34
CA GLY A 63 -9.05 0.82 -6.75
C GLY A 63 -9.66 -0.37 -7.47
N LYS A 64 -8.84 -1.23 -8.07
CA LYS A 64 -9.27 -2.48 -8.72
C LYS A 64 -9.53 -3.63 -7.73
N GLY A 65 -9.23 -3.44 -6.46
CA GLY A 65 -9.43 -4.45 -5.41
C GLY A 65 -8.33 -5.50 -5.33
N ASP A 66 -7.16 -5.23 -5.90
CA ASP A 66 -6.07 -6.22 -5.98
C ASP A 66 -5.64 -6.70 -4.59
N MET A 67 -5.47 -5.80 -3.61
CA MET A 67 -5.14 -6.17 -2.23
C MET A 67 -6.24 -7.00 -1.58
N LEU A 68 -7.50 -6.58 -1.70
CA LEU A 68 -8.65 -7.30 -1.15
C LEU A 68 -8.82 -8.68 -1.79
N ASN A 69 -8.60 -8.80 -3.09
CA ASN A 69 -8.68 -10.07 -3.79
C ASN A 69 -7.58 -11.04 -3.32
N LEU A 70 -6.36 -10.54 -3.11
CA LEU A 70 -5.26 -11.36 -2.63
C LEU A 70 -5.53 -11.88 -1.20
N VAL A 71 -5.91 -11.03 -0.25
CA VAL A 71 -6.20 -11.50 1.12
C VAL A 71 -7.45 -12.36 1.19
N GLY A 72 -8.44 -12.08 0.33
CA GLY A 72 -9.63 -12.93 0.19
C GLY A 72 -9.28 -14.35 -0.24
N SER A 73 -8.39 -14.51 -1.21
CA SER A 73 -7.96 -15.81 -1.72
C SER A 73 -6.94 -16.50 -0.80
N ALA A 74 -5.92 -15.77 -0.32
CA ALA A 74 -4.82 -16.35 0.46
C ALA A 74 -5.19 -16.61 1.93
N LEU A 75 -6.01 -15.75 2.54
CA LEU A 75 -6.36 -15.81 3.97
C LEU A 75 -7.85 -16.05 4.25
N SER A 76 -8.64 -16.31 3.22
CA SER A 76 -10.09 -16.54 3.31
C SER A 76 -10.84 -15.41 4.03
N MET A 77 -10.48 -14.17 3.77
CA MET A 77 -11.08 -12.99 4.39
C MET A 77 -12.29 -12.47 3.61
N GLY A 78 -13.31 -11.99 4.32
CA GLY A 78 -14.36 -11.15 3.75
C GLY A 78 -13.77 -9.81 3.26
N LYS A 79 -14.39 -9.21 2.23
CA LYS A 79 -13.88 -8.03 1.54
C LYS A 79 -14.88 -6.89 1.55
N VAL A 80 -14.44 -5.69 1.92
CA VAL A 80 -15.18 -4.43 1.79
C VAL A 80 -14.25 -3.38 1.20
N GLY A 81 -14.66 -2.76 0.09
CA GLY A 81 -13.88 -1.73 -0.58
C GLY A 81 -14.64 -0.41 -0.63
N TYR A 82 -13.89 0.68 -0.58
CA TYR A 82 -14.35 2.03 -0.87
C TYR A 82 -13.41 2.66 -1.90
N ASP A 83 -13.95 3.48 -2.77
CA ASP A 83 -13.14 4.28 -3.69
C ASP A 83 -13.86 5.59 -4.05
N ILE A 84 -13.12 6.65 -4.33
CA ILE A 84 -13.68 7.89 -4.84
C ILE A 84 -14.09 7.77 -6.31
N ASP A 85 -13.47 6.84 -7.04
CA ASP A 85 -13.76 6.56 -8.44
C ASP A 85 -14.96 5.62 -8.55
N LYS A 86 -16.09 6.14 -9.03
CA LYS A 86 -17.32 5.36 -9.27
C LYS A 86 -17.12 4.17 -10.21
N SER A 87 -16.11 4.24 -11.09
CA SER A 87 -15.81 3.16 -12.04
C SER A 87 -15.09 1.96 -11.40
N ALA A 88 -14.59 2.10 -10.17
CA ALA A 88 -13.91 1.03 -9.44
C ALA A 88 -14.83 -0.13 -9.02
N GLY A 89 -16.16 0.10 -8.99
CA GLY A 89 -17.14 -0.94 -8.67
C GLY A 89 -17.34 -1.16 -7.16
N TRP A 90 -16.76 -0.30 -6.31
CA TRP A 90 -16.93 -0.30 -4.86
C TRP A 90 -17.95 0.75 -4.41
N GLU A 91 -18.26 0.75 -3.11
CA GLU A 91 -19.04 1.84 -2.51
C GLU A 91 -18.27 3.16 -2.65
N VAL A 92 -18.94 4.19 -3.20
CA VAL A 92 -18.29 5.49 -3.46
C VAL A 92 -18.08 6.24 -2.16
N ASN A 93 -16.82 6.54 -1.84
CA ASN A 93 -16.46 7.29 -0.64
C ASN A 93 -15.16 8.09 -0.85
N ASP A 94 -15.13 9.31 -0.32
CA ASP A 94 -13.89 10.07 -0.18
C ASP A 94 -13.24 9.74 1.17
N SER A 95 -12.36 8.75 1.16
CA SER A 95 -11.72 8.22 2.35
C SER A 95 -10.62 9.13 2.93
N LEU A 96 -10.19 10.17 2.20
CA LEU A 96 -9.36 11.25 2.76
C LEU A 96 -10.19 12.19 3.65
N VAL A 97 -11.50 12.25 3.48
CA VAL A 97 -12.39 13.02 4.34
C VAL A 97 -12.85 12.19 5.53
N SER A 98 -13.43 11.03 5.27
CA SER A 98 -13.93 10.13 6.32
C SER A 98 -14.00 8.70 5.82
N ILE A 99 -13.83 7.74 6.74
CA ILE A 99 -13.98 6.31 6.44
C ILE A 99 -15.16 5.78 7.22
N PRO A 100 -16.13 5.08 6.58
CA PRO A 100 -17.24 4.44 7.28
C PRO A 100 -16.73 3.43 8.29
N ARG A 101 -17.20 3.49 9.53
CA ARG A 101 -16.80 2.55 10.58
C ARG A 101 -17.27 1.14 10.27
N ARG A 102 -16.38 0.17 10.42
CA ARG A 102 -16.63 -1.27 10.25
C ARG A 102 -16.03 -2.02 11.44
N PRO A 103 -16.73 -2.08 12.59
CA PRO A 103 -16.23 -2.81 13.75
C PRO A 103 -15.92 -4.27 13.42
N GLY A 104 -14.89 -4.85 14.03
CA GLY A 104 -14.51 -6.24 13.79
C GLY A 104 -13.83 -6.48 12.43
N SER A 105 -13.25 -5.44 11.85
CA SER A 105 -12.50 -5.54 10.60
C SER A 105 -11.10 -4.91 10.72
N ILE A 106 -10.20 -5.36 9.85
CA ILE A 106 -8.85 -4.81 9.68
C ILE A 106 -8.79 -3.97 8.40
N CYS A 107 -8.14 -2.82 8.47
CA CYS A 107 -7.82 -2.04 7.29
C CYS A 107 -6.60 -2.64 6.58
N ILE A 108 -6.71 -2.92 5.28
CA ILE A 108 -5.59 -3.39 4.44
C ILE A 108 -5.61 -2.54 3.17
N THR A 109 -4.62 -1.67 2.98
CA THR A 109 -4.72 -0.62 1.98
C THR A 109 -3.40 -0.21 1.36
N ASN A 110 -3.49 0.31 0.13
CA ASN A 110 -2.45 1.05 -0.56
C ASN A 110 -2.98 2.48 -0.80
N PRO A 111 -2.73 3.43 0.13
CA PRO A 111 -3.24 4.78 0.02
C PRO A 111 -2.56 5.58 -1.10
N PRO A 112 -3.15 6.69 -1.58
CA PRO A 112 -2.53 7.51 -2.61
C PRO A 112 -1.24 8.18 -2.13
N PHE A 113 -0.15 8.12 -2.94
CA PHE A 113 1.13 8.77 -2.69
C PHE A 113 1.27 10.03 -3.53
N LEU A 114 1.13 11.18 -2.91
CA LEU A 114 1.29 12.46 -3.60
C LEU A 114 1.71 13.54 -2.61
N ALA A 115 2.97 13.96 -2.72
CA ALA A 115 3.47 15.08 -1.92
C ALA A 115 2.88 16.42 -2.41
N ASN A 116 2.65 17.36 -1.50
CA ASN A 116 2.04 18.66 -1.77
C ASN A 116 2.82 19.46 -2.83
N TYR A 117 4.17 19.46 -2.79
CA TYR A 117 5.00 20.11 -3.79
C TYR A 117 4.85 19.46 -5.18
N SER A 118 4.67 18.13 -5.23
CA SER A 118 4.43 17.40 -6.48
C SER A 118 3.06 17.74 -7.07
N ALA A 119 2.02 17.89 -6.22
CA ALA A 119 0.71 18.32 -6.65
C ALA A 119 0.73 19.71 -7.28
N ARG A 120 1.49 20.64 -6.69
CA ARG A 120 1.71 21.99 -7.25
C ARG A 120 2.44 21.93 -8.60
N ARG A 121 3.54 21.19 -8.67
CA ARG A 121 4.35 21.04 -9.90
C ARG A 121 3.57 20.38 -11.05
N LYS A 122 2.71 19.42 -10.75
CA LYS A 122 1.86 18.73 -11.73
C LYS A 122 0.57 19.48 -12.07
N SER A 123 0.37 20.71 -11.55
CA SER A 123 -0.82 21.53 -11.77
C SER A 123 -2.16 20.86 -11.37
N ILE A 124 -2.12 19.89 -10.44
CA ILE A 124 -3.31 19.23 -9.91
C ILE A 124 -3.72 19.76 -8.52
N TRP A 125 -3.03 20.78 -8.05
CA TRP A 125 -3.34 21.47 -6.79
C TRP A 125 -4.81 21.86 -6.63
N PRO A 126 -5.51 22.37 -7.65
CA PRO A 126 -6.93 22.71 -7.52
C PRO A 126 -7.84 21.54 -7.12
N LEU A 127 -7.41 20.29 -7.41
CA LEU A 127 -8.15 19.08 -7.10
C LEU A 127 -7.85 18.52 -5.70
N VAL A 128 -6.64 18.72 -5.21
CA VAL A 128 -6.17 18.03 -3.99
C VAL A 128 -5.67 18.98 -2.90
N GLY A 129 -5.46 20.26 -3.22
CA GLY A 129 -4.88 21.26 -2.29
C GLY A 129 -5.64 21.38 -0.98
N GLY A 130 -6.97 21.31 -1.05
CA GLY A 130 -7.84 21.39 0.13
C GLY A 130 -7.59 20.30 1.18
N TYR A 131 -7.10 19.12 0.79
CA TYR A 131 -6.74 18.09 1.78
C TYR A 131 -5.51 18.50 2.58
N TYR A 132 -4.45 18.97 1.93
CA TYR A 132 -3.22 19.42 2.61
C TYR A 132 -3.48 20.59 3.54
N GLU A 133 -4.26 21.58 3.07
CA GLU A 133 -4.62 22.77 3.86
C GLU A 133 -5.47 22.40 5.09
N ARG A 134 -6.43 21.49 4.91
CA ARG A 134 -7.34 21.06 5.98
C ARG A 134 -6.64 20.25 7.06
N TYR A 135 -5.71 19.35 6.68
CA TYR A 135 -5.14 18.38 7.62
C TYR A 135 -3.70 18.67 8.01
N GLY A 136 -3.04 19.68 7.40
CA GLY A 136 -1.68 20.10 7.75
C GLY A 136 -0.62 19.03 7.50
N ARG A 137 -0.85 18.12 6.54
CA ARG A 137 0.09 17.07 6.16
C ARG A 137 0.79 17.42 4.85
N ASN A 138 1.96 16.80 4.61
CA ASN A 138 2.77 17.06 3.43
C ASN A 138 2.58 16.02 2.31
N ASP A 139 1.97 14.88 2.62
CA ASP A 139 1.66 13.84 1.64
C ASP A 139 0.24 13.30 1.87
N LEU A 140 -0.43 12.82 0.79
CA LEU A 140 -1.76 12.24 0.89
C LEU A 140 -1.77 10.95 1.68
N TYR A 141 -0.70 10.13 1.62
CA TYR A 141 -0.65 8.89 2.41
C TYR A 141 -0.67 9.17 3.92
N GLU A 142 -0.10 10.29 4.38
CA GLU A 142 -0.14 10.66 5.79
C GLU A 142 -1.58 10.98 6.24
N ILE A 143 -2.33 11.70 5.40
CA ILE A 143 -3.76 11.99 5.66
C ILE A 143 -4.57 10.69 5.67
N ALA A 144 -4.34 9.83 4.67
CA ALA A 144 -5.00 8.54 4.58
C ALA A 144 -4.71 7.66 5.80
N LEU A 145 -3.46 7.60 6.23
CA LEU A 145 -3.03 6.83 7.40
C LEU A 145 -3.69 7.35 8.69
N ASP A 146 -3.75 8.69 8.88
CA ASP A 146 -4.49 9.29 10.01
C ASP A 146 -5.95 8.81 10.03
N LYS A 147 -6.62 8.77 8.86
CA LYS A 147 -8.01 8.33 8.75
C LYS A 147 -8.18 6.83 9.03
N CYS A 148 -7.26 6.01 8.51
CA CYS A 148 -7.26 4.57 8.77
C CYS A 148 -7.06 4.28 10.26
N LEU A 149 -6.05 4.89 10.89
CA LEU A 149 -5.75 4.69 12.31
C LEU A 149 -6.83 5.22 13.26
N ALA A 150 -7.62 6.22 12.82
CA ALA A 150 -8.78 6.71 13.58
C ALA A 150 -10.01 5.81 13.44
N SER A 151 -10.11 5.02 12.36
CA SER A 151 -11.30 4.22 12.02
C SER A 151 -11.13 2.74 12.35
N PHE A 152 -9.89 2.23 12.43
CA PHE A 152 -9.59 0.82 12.66
C PHE A 152 -8.59 0.62 13.80
N GLU A 153 -8.75 -0.47 14.53
CA GLU A 153 -7.79 -0.90 15.56
C GLU A 153 -6.50 -1.43 14.91
N TYR A 154 -6.64 -2.22 13.85
CA TYR A 154 -5.54 -2.82 13.10
C TYR A 154 -5.50 -2.30 11.67
N VAL A 155 -4.30 -1.90 11.23
CA VAL A 155 -4.09 -1.39 9.87
C VAL A 155 -2.83 -2.05 9.28
N VAL A 156 -2.94 -2.48 8.03
CA VAL A 156 -1.80 -2.85 7.17
C VAL A 156 -1.81 -1.89 5.99
N ALA A 157 -0.74 -1.14 5.82
CA ALA A 157 -0.64 -0.15 4.76
C ALA A 157 0.67 -0.29 3.98
N ILE A 158 0.58 -0.26 2.64
CA ILE A 158 1.76 -0.07 1.79
C ILE A 158 2.05 1.43 1.79
N LEU A 159 3.28 1.80 2.12
CA LEU A 159 3.73 3.20 2.18
C LEU A 159 5.05 3.37 1.41
N PRO A 160 5.41 4.59 0.97
CA PRO A 160 6.74 4.85 0.44
C PRO A 160 7.81 4.46 1.46
N GLU A 161 8.93 3.86 1.03
CA GLU A 161 10.02 3.48 1.94
C GLU A 161 10.59 4.68 2.71
N THR A 162 10.49 5.89 2.15
CA THR A 162 10.85 7.14 2.84
C THR A 162 10.07 7.36 4.14
N PHE A 163 8.95 6.65 4.36
CA PHE A 163 8.21 6.62 5.62
C PHE A 163 9.10 6.22 6.82
N LEU A 164 10.07 5.32 6.62
CA LEU A 164 11.05 4.93 7.64
C LEU A 164 11.68 6.14 8.33
N HIS A 165 11.97 7.17 7.55
CA HIS A 165 12.67 8.38 8.00
C HIS A 165 11.74 9.57 8.24
N SER A 166 10.44 9.40 8.04
CA SER A 166 9.47 10.47 8.26
C SER A 166 9.30 10.77 9.75
N ALA A 167 8.92 12.01 10.04
CA ALA A 167 8.55 12.44 11.40
C ALA A 167 7.13 11.98 11.80
N TYR A 168 6.47 11.17 10.98
CA TYR A 168 5.15 10.64 11.29
C TYR A 168 5.21 9.78 12.56
N PRO A 169 4.28 9.96 13.53
CA PRO A 169 4.24 9.19 14.77
C PRO A 169 4.11 7.68 14.50
N LYS A 170 4.90 6.87 15.20
CA LYS A 170 4.97 5.42 15.00
C LYS A 170 4.60 4.60 16.25
N GLU A 171 4.02 5.24 17.27
CA GLU A 171 3.73 4.61 18.57
C GLU A 171 2.80 3.39 18.48
N ARG A 172 1.97 3.32 17.44
CA ARG A 172 1.10 2.18 17.15
C ARG A 172 1.65 1.24 16.07
N CYS A 173 2.79 1.58 15.46
CA CYS A 173 3.41 0.74 14.43
C CYS A 173 4.20 -0.39 15.10
N GLU A 174 3.88 -1.63 14.80
CA GLU A 174 4.61 -2.80 15.32
C GLU A 174 5.72 -3.26 14.38
N LYS A 175 5.45 -3.20 13.06
CA LYS A 175 6.36 -3.73 12.05
C LYS A 175 6.43 -2.80 10.85
N ILE A 176 7.63 -2.70 10.28
CA ILE A 176 7.88 -2.09 8.98
C ILE A 176 8.66 -3.11 8.16
N VAL A 177 8.07 -3.56 7.07
CA VAL A 177 8.63 -4.57 6.16
C VAL A 177 9.06 -3.89 4.87
N ILE A 178 10.35 -3.74 4.64
CA ILE A 178 10.92 -3.24 3.39
C ILE A 178 10.77 -4.35 2.35
N LEU A 179 10.15 -4.05 1.22
CA LEU A 179 9.94 -5.01 0.17
C LEU A 179 11.16 -5.08 -0.76
N GLU A 180 11.67 -6.29 -0.99
CA GLU A 180 12.78 -6.52 -1.93
C GLU A 180 12.29 -6.46 -3.39
N GLU A 181 11.02 -6.82 -3.61
CA GLU A 181 10.36 -6.73 -4.92
C GLU A 181 9.30 -5.63 -4.89
N ASN A 182 9.17 -4.91 -6.00
CA ASN A 182 8.16 -3.86 -6.11
C ASN A 182 6.80 -4.48 -6.47
N PRO A 183 5.74 -4.24 -5.65
CA PRO A 183 4.40 -4.77 -5.93
C PRO A 183 3.66 -4.01 -7.04
N PHE A 184 4.27 -2.96 -7.62
CA PHE A 184 3.65 -2.11 -8.64
C PHE A 184 4.26 -2.35 -10.02
N ASN A 185 3.45 -2.26 -11.07
CA ASN A 185 3.93 -2.32 -12.45
C ASN A 185 4.16 -0.92 -13.06
N ASP A 186 3.57 0.09 -12.46
CA ASP A 186 3.51 1.45 -13.01
C ASP A 186 4.47 2.42 -12.30
N THR A 187 5.25 1.94 -11.36
CA THR A 187 6.27 2.72 -10.67
C THR A 187 7.42 1.84 -10.16
N THR A 188 8.61 2.44 -10.08
CA THR A 188 9.80 1.84 -9.44
C THR A 188 10.05 2.41 -8.04
N PHE A 189 9.09 3.16 -7.48
CA PHE A 189 9.23 3.71 -6.13
C PHE A 189 9.39 2.59 -5.11
N PRO A 190 10.46 2.59 -4.31
CA PRO A 190 10.61 1.64 -3.22
C PRO A 190 9.53 1.87 -2.16
N VAL A 191 8.96 0.77 -1.67
CA VAL A 191 7.87 0.78 -0.70
C VAL A 191 8.13 -0.18 0.44
N CYS A 192 7.46 0.07 1.55
CA CYS A 192 7.40 -0.83 2.69
C CYS A 192 5.95 -1.13 3.06
N VAL A 193 5.73 -2.24 3.76
CA VAL A 193 4.46 -2.56 4.42
C VAL A 193 4.57 -2.21 5.89
N THR A 194 3.59 -1.50 6.40
CA THR A 194 3.51 -1.14 7.82
C THR A 194 2.34 -1.85 8.49
N CYS A 195 2.56 -2.40 9.68
CA CYS A 195 1.56 -3.11 10.48
C CYS A 195 1.31 -2.35 11.78
N TRP A 196 0.05 -2.02 12.04
CA TRP A 196 -0.37 -1.16 13.14
C TRP A 196 -1.41 -1.84 14.02
N SER A 197 -1.27 -1.69 15.33
CA SER A 197 -2.20 -2.22 16.33
C SER A 197 -2.71 -1.11 17.27
N PRO A 198 -3.69 -1.39 18.15
CA PRO A 198 -4.16 -0.42 19.14
C PRO A 198 -3.14 -0.16 20.25
N ALA A 199 -2.14 -1.03 20.44
CA ALA A 199 -1.09 -0.84 21.45
C ALA A 199 -0.26 0.41 21.13
N THR A 200 0.10 1.17 22.15
CA THR A 200 0.91 2.39 22.04
C THR A 200 2.30 2.18 22.63
N GLY A 201 3.22 3.09 22.34
CA GLY A 201 4.60 3.01 22.84
C GLY A 201 5.45 1.98 22.11
N GLN A 202 5.06 1.59 20.90
CA GLN A 202 5.79 0.65 20.07
C GLN A 202 7.07 1.28 19.52
N ASP A 203 8.12 0.45 19.44
CA ASP A 203 9.32 0.71 18.67
C ASP A 203 9.32 -0.32 17.53
N PRO A 204 8.96 0.05 16.29
CA PRO A 204 8.72 -0.90 15.22
C PRO A 204 9.90 -1.83 14.95
N ASP A 205 9.62 -3.12 14.84
CA ASP A 205 10.56 -4.08 14.27
C ASP A 205 10.67 -3.85 12.76
N ILE A 206 11.90 -3.75 12.25
CA ILE A 206 12.20 -3.56 10.83
C ILE A 206 12.62 -4.88 10.20
N TYR A 207 12.00 -5.21 9.09
CA TYR A 207 12.28 -6.38 8.27
C TYR A 207 12.75 -5.96 6.88
N VAL A 208 13.64 -6.74 6.28
CA VAL A 208 13.95 -6.72 4.86
C VAL A 208 13.48 -8.07 4.30
N GLY A 209 12.48 -8.03 3.43
CA GLY A 209 11.76 -9.25 3.07
C GLY A 209 11.12 -9.90 4.31
N GLU A 210 11.60 -11.07 4.71
CA GLU A 210 11.11 -11.81 5.87
C GLU A 210 12.09 -11.78 7.06
N ASP A 211 13.29 -11.24 6.85
CA ASP A 211 14.34 -11.20 7.86
C ASP A 211 14.22 -9.95 8.74
N LYS A 212 14.09 -10.17 10.06
CA LYS A 212 14.13 -9.08 11.02
C LYS A 212 15.58 -8.59 11.15
N VAL A 213 15.80 -7.29 10.87
CA VAL A 213 17.16 -6.72 10.84
C VAL A 213 17.47 -5.85 12.07
N LEU A 214 16.53 -5.01 12.52
CA LEU A 214 16.74 -4.08 13.63
C LEU A 214 15.41 -3.49 14.14
N ARG A 215 15.48 -2.57 15.12
CA ARG A 215 14.34 -1.73 15.52
C ARG A 215 14.46 -0.32 14.95
N HIS A 216 13.34 0.35 14.81
CA HIS A 216 13.31 1.71 14.25
C HIS A 216 14.18 2.70 15.03
N SER A 217 14.21 2.62 16.38
CA SER A 217 15.04 3.46 17.22
C SER A 217 16.54 3.32 16.93
N GLU A 218 16.99 2.18 16.41
CA GLU A 218 18.39 1.95 16.04
C GLU A 218 18.75 2.70 14.76
N ILE A 219 17.82 2.83 13.78
CA ILE A 219 18.02 3.67 12.59
C ILE A 219 18.20 5.14 12.99
N VAL A 220 17.38 5.62 13.92
CA VAL A 220 17.43 7.03 14.35
C VAL A 220 18.76 7.36 15.03
N ARG A 221 19.38 6.40 15.73
CA ARG A 221 20.69 6.57 16.38
C ARG A 221 21.88 6.58 15.43
N LEU A 222 21.72 6.06 14.20
CA LEU A 222 22.77 6.01 13.19
C LEU A 222 22.88 7.32 12.36
N ARG A 223 22.05 8.31 12.65
CA ARG A 223 22.04 9.66 12.05
C ARG A 223 22.69 10.68 12.99
#